data_b6bd12b9c52ba336592237249634f2f3
#
_entry.id   b6bd12b9c52ba336592237249634f2f3
#
_cell.length_a   1.000
_cell.length_b   1.000
_cell.length_c   1.000
_cell.angle_alpha   90.00
_cell.angle_beta   90.00
_cell.angle_gamma   90.00
#
_symmetry.space_group_name_H-M   'P 1'
#
loop_
_entity.id
_entity.type
_entity.pdbx_description
1 polymer ?
#
loop_
_entity_poly.entity_id
_entity_poly.type
_entity_poly.pdbx_seq_one_letter_code
_entity_poly.pdbx_strand_id
1 'polypeptide(L)'
;MTILTISSQVVFGHVGNSVADFTLRRLGHRVIAVPTVLLSNHKGYPDAVGEVFGPDLLREFFSALERRGVLDELTAIQTGFLATVGQAQSTFDFLGELRSGKPDLPIIVDPVMGDKGRLYVDPALPAVYRDRAPSLASLITPNAFEAETLLGASPSGLEGLVKGLQDRGFGAGVITSAETLAGVSAAKAILAFEGSQQRLIEHE
;
A
#
# COMPACT_ATOMS: atom_id res chain seq x y z
N MET A 1 18.13 -9.83 -0.67
CA MET A 1 16.99 -9.43 -1.52
C MET A 1 17.06 -7.91 -1.72
N THR A 2 16.65 -7.41 -2.88
CA THR A 2 16.54 -5.97 -3.17
C THR A 2 15.06 -5.59 -3.25
N ILE A 3 14.61 -4.69 -2.40
CA ILE A 3 13.20 -4.30 -2.27
C ILE A 3 13.04 -2.84 -2.62
N LEU A 4 12.09 -2.52 -3.51
CA LEU A 4 11.69 -1.16 -3.80
C LEU A 4 10.50 -0.79 -2.91
N THR A 5 10.60 0.34 -2.20
CA THR A 5 9.48 0.91 -1.45
C THR A 5 9.09 2.27 -2.04
N ILE A 6 7.80 2.49 -2.24
CA ILE A 6 7.24 3.73 -2.80
C ILE A 6 6.22 4.25 -1.79
N SER A 7 6.58 5.21 -0.95
CA SER A 7 5.73 5.69 0.14
C SER A 7 6.17 7.06 0.67
N SER A 8 5.46 7.59 1.66
CA SER A 8 5.83 8.83 2.33
C SER A 8 7.18 8.73 3.04
N GLN A 9 7.89 9.86 3.13
CA GLN A 9 9.07 10.04 3.95
C GLN A 9 8.78 11.11 5.01
N VAL A 10 9.15 10.85 6.27
CA VAL A 10 9.06 11.85 7.34
C VAL A 10 10.43 12.08 7.97
N VAL A 11 10.68 13.34 8.39
CA VAL A 11 11.90 13.71 9.14
C VAL A 11 11.83 13.19 10.56
N PHE A 12 10.67 13.34 11.20
CA PHE A 12 10.40 12.86 12.55
C PHE A 12 9.22 11.87 12.55
N GLY A 13 9.47 10.67 13.10
CA GLY A 13 8.46 9.60 13.26
C GLY A 13 8.80 8.33 12.48
N HIS A 14 7.93 7.34 12.63
CA HIS A 14 8.13 5.98 12.13
C HIS A 14 6.96 5.55 11.24
N VAL A 15 6.78 6.23 10.10
CA VAL A 15 5.75 5.92 9.09
C VAL A 15 6.35 5.89 7.69
N GLY A 16 5.67 5.23 6.77
CA GLY A 16 6.07 5.13 5.37
C GLY A 16 7.51 4.61 5.20
N ASN A 17 8.27 5.22 4.30
CA ASN A 17 9.66 4.83 4.05
C ASN A 17 10.57 4.98 5.28
N SER A 18 10.27 5.91 6.20
CA SER A 18 11.11 6.10 7.40
C SER A 18 11.14 4.87 8.31
N VAL A 19 10.08 4.06 8.34
CA VAL A 19 10.05 2.80 9.07
C VAL A 19 10.34 1.61 8.17
N ALA A 20 9.81 1.59 6.94
CA ALA A 20 9.98 0.47 6.03
C ALA A 20 11.47 0.26 5.66
N ASP A 21 12.19 1.33 5.28
CA ASP A 21 13.62 1.27 4.95
C ASP A 21 14.44 0.74 6.13
N PHE A 22 14.23 1.29 7.32
CA PHE A 22 14.93 0.84 8.53
C PHE A 22 14.67 -0.64 8.82
N THR A 23 13.39 -1.04 8.84
CA THR A 23 12.99 -2.42 9.18
C THR A 23 13.55 -3.43 8.18
N LEU A 24 13.38 -3.16 6.89
CA LEU A 24 13.85 -4.06 5.84
C LEU A 24 15.38 -4.19 5.82
N ARG A 25 16.12 -3.09 6.05
CA ARG A 25 17.58 -3.15 6.19
C ARG A 25 18.02 -3.94 7.44
N ARG A 26 17.31 -3.81 8.55
CA ARG A 26 17.56 -4.60 9.76
C ARG A 26 17.32 -6.10 9.53
N LEU A 27 16.42 -6.45 8.62
CA LEU A 27 16.19 -7.83 8.18
C LEU A 27 17.20 -8.31 7.11
N GLY A 28 18.21 -7.51 6.77
CA GLY A 28 19.26 -7.88 5.85
C GLY A 28 18.94 -7.64 4.35
N HIS A 29 17.90 -6.84 4.06
CA HIS A 29 17.55 -6.51 2.68
C HIS A 29 18.23 -5.22 2.21
N ARG A 30 18.57 -5.15 0.91
CA ARG A 30 18.88 -3.89 0.25
C ARG A 30 17.58 -3.18 -0.07
N VAL A 31 17.46 -1.89 0.25
CA VAL A 31 16.24 -1.11 0.02
C VAL A 31 16.52 0.05 -0.91
N ILE A 32 15.63 0.22 -1.88
CA ILE A 32 15.51 1.39 -2.74
C ILE A 32 14.23 2.10 -2.30
N ALA A 33 14.35 3.26 -1.65
CA ALA A 33 13.21 3.98 -1.13
C ALA A 33 12.90 5.21 -2.01
N VAL A 34 11.74 5.21 -2.68
CA VAL A 34 11.23 6.35 -3.46
C VAL A 34 10.20 7.09 -2.62
N PRO A 35 10.49 8.34 -2.24
CA PRO A 35 9.54 9.14 -1.48
C PRO A 35 8.45 9.72 -2.40
N THR A 36 7.20 9.68 -1.94
CA THR A 36 6.04 10.32 -2.59
C THR A 36 5.78 11.71 -2.02
N VAL A 37 6.13 11.88 -0.76
CA VAL A 37 6.09 13.15 -0.03
C VAL A 37 7.28 13.20 0.93
N LEU A 38 7.76 14.40 1.22
CA LEU A 38 8.69 14.65 2.33
C LEU A 38 8.01 15.58 3.32
N LEU A 39 7.75 15.08 4.53
CA LEU A 39 7.08 15.84 5.59
C LEU A 39 7.97 15.96 6.83
N SER A 40 7.81 17.04 7.60
CA SER A 40 8.48 17.20 8.90
C SER A 40 8.11 16.08 9.86
N ASN A 41 6.84 15.68 9.87
CA ASN A 41 6.24 14.68 10.74
C ASN A 41 4.93 14.15 10.14
N HIS A 42 4.35 13.15 10.76
CA HIS A 42 3.08 12.59 10.31
C HIS A 42 1.95 13.64 10.34
N LYS A 43 1.09 13.66 9.30
CA LYS A 43 -0.04 14.60 9.18
C LYS A 43 -1.09 14.53 10.30
N GLY A 44 -1.02 13.56 11.19
CA GLY A 44 -1.81 13.52 12.42
C GLY A 44 -1.44 14.61 13.43
N TYR A 45 -0.25 15.22 13.29
CA TYR A 45 0.12 16.41 14.05
C TYR A 45 -0.36 17.66 13.32
N PRO A 46 -0.86 18.69 14.04
CA PRO A 46 -1.48 19.87 13.42
C PRO A 46 -0.49 20.79 12.69
N ASP A 47 0.80 20.65 12.96
CA ASP A 47 1.90 21.50 12.48
C ASP A 47 2.78 20.83 11.41
N ALA A 48 2.33 19.74 10.81
CA ALA A 48 3.06 19.05 9.78
C ALA A 48 3.25 19.93 8.53
N VAL A 49 4.51 20.14 8.15
CA VAL A 49 4.93 20.87 6.95
C VAL A 49 5.72 19.95 6.03
N GLY A 50 5.74 20.28 4.75
CA GLY A 50 6.53 19.55 3.76
C GLY A 50 5.96 19.67 2.37
N GLU A 51 6.42 18.80 1.48
CA GLU A 51 6.12 18.84 0.06
C GLU A 51 5.55 17.50 -0.43
N VAL A 52 4.55 17.59 -1.30
CA VAL A 52 4.00 16.48 -2.08
C VAL A 52 4.68 16.51 -3.44
N PHE A 53 5.39 15.46 -3.80
CA PHE A 53 6.08 15.40 -5.08
C PHE A 53 5.09 15.22 -6.24
N GLY A 54 5.33 15.94 -7.33
CA GLY A 54 4.50 15.82 -8.53
C GLY A 54 4.67 14.46 -9.23
N PRO A 55 3.67 14.03 -10.01
CA PRO A 55 3.74 12.76 -10.74
C PRO A 55 4.92 12.72 -11.74
N ASP A 56 5.32 13.87 -12.32
CA ASP A 56 6.47 13.94 -13.22
C ASP A 56 7.78 13.60 -12.51
N LEU A 57 8.00 14.12 -11.30
CA LEU A 57 9.19 13.81 -10.53
C LEU A 57 9.26 12.32 -10.16
N LEU A 58 8.12 11.69 -9.87
CA LEU A 58 8.10 10.23 -9.65
C LEU A 58 8.51 9.47 -10.91
N ARG A 59 8.01 9.86 -12.08
CA ARG A 59 8.43 9.25 -13.36
C ARG A 59 9.93 9.45 -13.62
N GLU A 60 10.48 10.62 -13.29
CA GLU A 60 11.93 10.86 -13.38
C GLU A 60 12.73 9.98 -12.44
N PHE A 61 12.27 9.76 -11.20
CA PHE A 61 12.91 8.81 -10.27
C PHE A 61 12.91 7.39 -10.84
N PHE A 62 11.76 6.90 -11.32
CA PHE A 62 11.66 5.56 -11.91
C PHE A 62 12.58 5.40 -13.12
N SER A 63 12.59 6.35 -14.04
CA SER A 63 13.47 6.36 -15.21
C SER A 63 14.95 6.44 -14.81
N ALA A 64 15.31 7.16 -13.76
CA ALA A 64 16.68 7.22 -13.26
C ALA A 64 17.12 5.88 -12.66
N LEU A 65 16.24 5.19 -11.92
CA LEU A 65 16.51 3.85 -11.39
C LEU A 65 16.68 2.83 -12.52
N GLU A 66 15.87 2.90 -13.57
CA GLU A 66 15.97 2.06 -14.75
C GLU A 66 17.33 2.26 -15.44
N ARG A 67 17.70 3.51 -15.75
CA ARG A 67 19.01 3.81 -16.35
C ARG A 67 20.20 3.35 -15.52
N ARG A 68 20.04 3.19 -14.21
CA ARG A 68 21.05 2.64 -13.29
C ARG A 68 21.11 1.10 -13.30
N GLY A 69 20.15 0.44 -13.94
CA GLY A 69 20.06 -1.03 -13.98
C GLY A 69 19.66 -1.66 -12.64
N VAL A 70 19.29 -0.87 -11.62
CA VAL A 70 18.99 -1.40 -10.28
C VAL A 70 17.62 -2.09 -10.23
N LEU A 71 16.75 -1.83 -11.20
CA LEU A 71 15.45 -2.49 -11.30
C LEU A 71 15.57 -3.99 -11.66
N ASP A 72 16.67 -4.39 -12.29
CA ASP A 72 16.92 -5.80 -12.63
C ASP A 72 17.15 -6.66 -11.39
N GLU A 73 17.66 -6.06 -10.32
CA GLU A 73 17.95 -6.73 -9.05
C GLU A 73 16.72 -6.84 -8.13
N LEU A 74 15.56 -6.25 -8.50
CA LEU A 74 14.37 -6.25 -7.64
C LEU A 74 13.86 -7.67 -7.41
N THR A 75 13.59 -7.95 -6.14
CA THR A 75 12.97 -9.20 -5.67
C THR A 75 11.59 -9.00 -5.06
N ALA A 76 11.21 -7.77 -4.73
CA ALA A 76 9.85 -7.38 -4.33
C ALA A 76 9.67 -5.87 -4.43
N ILE A 77 8.40 -5.44 -4.50
CA ILE A 77 7.99 -4.04 -4.43
C ILE A 77 6.93 -3.89 -3.35
N GLN A 78 6.99 -2.80 -2.60
CA GLN A 78 5.95 -2.38 -1.67
C GLN A 78 5.54 -0.94 -1.98
N THR A 79 4.25 -0.71 -2.22
CA THR A 79 3.70 0.64 -2.24
C THR A 79 3.05 0.96 -0.90
N GLY A 80 2.97 2.23 -0.57
CA GLY A 80 2.27 2.76 0.60
C GLY A 80 1.58 4.07 0.23
N PHE A 81 1.76 5.11 1.05
CA PHE A 81 1.06 6.37 0.89
C PHE A 81 1.34 7.07 -0.46
N LEU A 82 0.27 7.29 -1.22
CA LEU A 82 0.21 8.11 -2.43
C LEU A 82 -0.76 9.27 -2.17
N ALA A 83 -0.30 10.52 -2.30
CA ALA A 83 -1.08 11.68 -1.89
C ALA A 83 -2.11 12.12 -2.93
N THR A 84 -1.87 11.84 -4.22
CA THR A 84 -2.68 12.34 -5.33
C THR A 84 -2.97 11.26 -6.37
N VAL A 85 -4.04 11.47 -7.14
CA VAL A 85 -4.38 10.62 -8.30
C VAL A 85 -3.22 10.53 -9.29
N GLY A 86 -2.55 11.65 -9.58
CA GLY A 86 -1.42 11.67 -10.51
C GLY A 86 -0.24 10.82 -10.04
N GLN A 87 0.06 10.83 -8.74
CA GLN A 87 1.08 9.93 -8.18
C GLN A 87 0.68 8.46 -8.31
N ALA A 88 -0.57 8.13 -8.01
CA ALA A 88 -1.07 6.76 -8.13
C ALA A 88 -1.01 6.27 -9.59
N GLN A 89 -1.46 7.09 -10.55
CA GLN A 89 -1.38 6.76 -11.97
C GLN A 89 0.07 6.50 -12.40
N SER A 90 1.00 7.43 -12.12
CA SER A 90 2.42 7.25 -12.46
C SER A 90 3.04 6.01 -11.79
N THR A 91 2.68 5.72 -10.54
CA THR A 91 3.16 4.53 -9.84
C THR A 91 2.62 3.26 -10.47
N PHE A 92 1.30 3.19 -10.73
CA PHE A 92 0.70 1.98 -11.33
C PHE A 92 1.12 1.77 -12.79
N ASP A 93 1.39 2.83 -13.56
CA ASP A 93 1.97 2.71 -14.90
C ASP A 93 3.36 2.05 -14.82
N PHE A 94 4.24 2.56 -13.97
CA PHE A 94 5.55 1.97 -13.72
C PHE A 94 5.49 0.51 -13.24
N LEU A 95 4.58 0.19 -12.32
CA LEU A 95 4.37 -1.19 -11.85
C LEU A 95 3.87 -2.10 -12.99
N GLY A 96 3.03 -1.60 -13.88
CA GLY A 96 2.55 -2.32 -15.06
C GLY A 96 3.67 -2.65 -16.04
N GLU A 97 4.56 -1.71 -16.29
CA GLU A 97 5.75 -1.92 -17.12
C GLU A 97 6.68 -2.99 -16.51
N LEU A 98 6.96 -2.88 -15.19
CA LEU A 98 7.76 -3.89 -14.49
C LEU A 98 7.10 -5.28 -14.50
N ARG A 99 5.79 -5.35 -14.29
CA ARG A 99 5.03 -6.62 -14.32
C ARG A 99 5.12 -7.28 -15.70
N SER A 100 5.10 -6.50 -16.78
CA SER A 100 5.24 -7.03 -18.14
C SER A 100 6.60 -7.68 -18.38
N GLY A 101 7.68 -7.15 -17.81
CA GLY A 101 9.03 -7.70 -17.91
C GLY A 101 9.35 -8.77 -16.84
N LYS A 102 8.65 -8.73 -15.70
CA LYS A 102 8.87 -9.60 -14.53
C LYS A 102 7.53 -10.07 -13.95
N PRO A 103 6.84 -11.03 -14.60
CA PRO A 103 5.49 -11.44 -14.23
C PRO A 103 5.37 -12.01 -12.81
N ASP A 104 6.44 -12.61 -12.28
CA ASP A 104 6.47 -13.23 -10.95
C ASP A 104 7.00 -12.31 -9.85
N LEU A 105 7.35 -11.04 -10.16
CA LEU A 105 7.86 -10.10 -9.16
C LEU A 105 6.77 -9.78 -8.13
N PRO A 106 6.94 -10.11 -6.82
CA PRO A 106 5.95 -9.80 -5.81
C PRO A 106 5.75 -8.28 -5.68
N ILE A 107 4.48 -7.85 -5.79
CA ILE A 107 4.07 -6.47 -5.58
C ILE A 107 3.06 -6.43 -4.44
N ILE A 108 3.45 -5.84 -3.32
CA ILE A 108 2.60 -5.59 -2.17
C ILE A 108 2.01 -4.19 -2.31
N VAL A 109 0.69 -4.10 -2.35
CA VAL A 109 -0.02 -2.82 -2.44
C VAL A 109 -0.67 -2.52 -1.09
N ASP A 110 -0.15 -1.50 -0.41
CA ASP A 110 -0.78 -0.92 0.77
C ASP A 110 -1.59 0.30 0.32
N PRO A 111 -2.94 0.20 0.29
CA PRO A 111 -3.79 1.25 -0.27
C PRO A 111 -4.09 2.34 0.77
N VAL A 112 -3.05 3.00 1.28
CA VAL A 112 -3.15 4.00 2.33
C VAL A 112 -4.03 5.17 1.89
N MET A 113 -5.28 5.18 2.33
CA MET A 113 -6.28 6.18 1.93
C MET A 113 -7.01 6.84 3.09
N GLY A 114 -7.19 6.13 4.20
CA GLY A 114 -8.00 6.61 5.29
C GLY A 114 -8.01 5.68 6.50
N ASP A 115 -8.65 6.13 7.56
CA ASP A 115 -8.87 5.35 8.78
C ASP A 115 -10.09 5.89 9.54
N LYS A 116 -10.73 5.05 10.34
CA LYS A 116 -11.85 5.43 11.24
C LYS A 116 -12.96 6.19 10.52
N GLY A 117 -13.37 5.73 9.34
CA GLY A 117 -14.46 6.32 8.57
C GLY A 117 -14.10 7.60 7.83
N ARG A 118 -12.83 8.00 7.76
CA ARG A 118 -12.38 9.25 7.12
C ARG A 118 -11.27 9.02 6.12
N LEU A 119 -11.49 9.46 4.87
CA LEU A 119 -10.42 9.63 3.89
C LEU A 119 -9.54 10.84 4.26
N TYR A 120 -8.22 10.71 4.07
CA TYR A 120 -7.25 11.80 4.23
C TYR A 120 -6.40 12.02 2.96
N VAL A 121 -6.84 11.42 1.85
CA VAL A 121 -6.27 11.57 0.50
C VAL A 121 -7.32 12.18 -0.45
N ASP A 122 -6.95 12.40 -1.70
CA ASP A 122 -7.86 12.82 -2.76
C ASP A 122 -9.05 11.84 -2.87
N PRO A 123 -10.31 12.32 -2.84
CA PRO A 123 -11.50 11.47 -2.92
C PRO A 123 -11.60 10.60 -4.19
N ALA A 124 -10.89 10.96 -5.25
CA ALA A 124 -10.84 10.17 -6.48
C ALA A 124 -9.80 9.02 -6.43
N LEU A 125 -8.89 9.03 -5.45
CA LEU A 125 -7.82 8.03 -5.33
C LEU A 125 -8.34 6.58 -5.17
N PRO A 126 -9.40 6.31 -4.39
CA PRO A 126 -9.95 4.96 -4.27
C PRO A 126 -10.36 4.33 -5.60
N ALA A 127 -10.82 5.13 -6.57
CA ALA A 127 -11.15 4.61 -7.90
C ALA A 127 -9.91 4.11 -8.63
N VAL A 128 -8.80 4.83 -8.54
CA VAL A 128 -7.53 4.41 -9.16
C VAL A 128 -7.05 3.08 -8.57
N TYR A 129 -7.11 2.91 -7.26
CA TYR A 129 -6.76 1.64 -6.62
C TYR A 129 -7.68 0.49 -7.07
N ARG A 130 -9.01 0.72 -7.14
CA ARG A 130 -9.98 -0.28 -7.61
C ARG A 130 -9.70 -0.76 -9.03
N ASP A 131 -9.33 0.17 -9.91
CA ASP A 131 -9.17 -0.10 -11.33
C ASP A 131 -7.80 -0.71 -11.66
N ARG A 132 -6.76 -0.33 -10.92
CA ARG A 132 -5.37 -0.64 -11.27
C ARG A 132 -4.73 -1.72 -10.39
N ALA A 133 -5.01 -1.72 -9.09
CA ALA A 133 -4.32 -2.59 -8.15
C ALA A 133 -4.63 -4.09 -8.33
N PRO A 134 -5.87 -4.55 -8.67
CA PRO A 134 -6.16 -5.97 -8.76
C PRO A 134 -5.29 -6.74 -9.75
N SER A 135 -4.96 -6.14 -10.89
CA SER A 135 -4.12 -6.78 -11.93
C SER A 135 -2.62 -6.79 -11.60
N LEU A 136 -2.20 -6.03 -10.59
CA LEU A 136 -0.80 -5.82 -10.27
C LEU A 136 -0.41 -6.39 -8.90
N ALA A 137 -1.29 -6.30 -7.91
CA ALA A 137 -0.99 -6.71 -6.56
C ALA A 137 -0.89 -8.24 -6.42
N SER A 138 0.25 -8.71 -5.93
CA SER A 138 0.39 -10.07 -5.41
C SER A 138 -0.23 -10.20 -4.02
N LEU A 139 -0.24 -9.11 -3.27
CA LEU A 139 -0.82 -8.99 -1.94
C LEU A 139 -1.33 -7.57 -1.73
N ILE A 140 -2.52 -7.42 -1.12
CA ILE A 140 -3.05 -6.13 -0.67
C ILE A 140 -3.11 -6.07 0.86
N THR A 141 -2.80 -4.89 1.45
CA THR A 141 -2.74 -4.73 2.92
C THR A 141 -3.62 -3.59 3.45
N PRO A 142 -4.91 -3.53 3.12
CA PRO A 142 -5.80 -2.47 3.59
C PRO A 142 -6.10 -2.61 5.09
N ASN A 143 -6.44 -1.51 5.75
CA ASN A 143 -7.23 -1.60 6.97
C ASN A 143 -8.71 -1.86 6.64
N ALA A 144 -9.55 -2.13 7.65
CA ALA A 144 -10.97 -2.44 7.45
C ALA A 144 -11.71 -1.34 6.67
N PHE A 145 -11.47 -0.06 7.01
CA PHE A 145 -12.09 1.09 6.32
C PHE A 145 -11.62 1.21 4.86
N GLU A 146 -10.36 0.99 4.60
CA GLU A 146 -9.80 1.01 3.23
C GLU A 146 -10.35 -0.13 2.38
N ALA A 147 -10.51 -1.31 2.96
CA ALA A 147 -11.12 -2.46 2.29
C ALA A 147 -12.59 -2.17 1.92
N GLU A 148 -13.40 -1.63 2.83
CA GLU A 148 -14.77 -1.18 2.53
C GLU A 148 -14.80 -0.08 1.46
N THR A 149 -13.87 0.87 1.55
CA THR A 149 -13.74 1.96 0.56
C THR A 149 -13.41 1.42 -0.84
N LEU A 150 -12.54 0.42 -0.94
CA LEU A 150 -12.25 -0.26 -2.21
C LEU A 150 -13.47 -0.99 -2.76
N LEU A 151 -14.33 -1.51 -1.93
CA LEU A 151 -15.57 -2.16 -2.38
C LEU A 151 -16.64 -1.15 -2.80
N GLY A 152 -16.63 0.04 -2.22
CA GLY A 152 -17.68 1.04 -2.38
C GLY A 152 -18.99 0.64 -1.70
N ALA A 153 -18.93 -0.29 -0.76
CA ALA A 153 -20.05 -0.82 0.00
C ALA A 153 -19.54 -1.38 1.34
N SER A 154 -20.39 -1.40 2.35
CA SER A 154 -20.12 -2.10 3.62
C SER A 154 -20.65 -3.53 3.50
N PRO A 155 -19.78 -4.51 3.31
CA PRO A 155 -20.19 -5.92 3.21
C PRO A 155 -20.64 -6.46 4.57
N SER A 156 -21.41 -7.54 4.55
CA SER A 156 -21.85 -8.21 5.77
C SER A 156 -20.71 -9.04 6.37
N GLY A 157 -19.97 -8.46 7.32
CA GLY A 157 -18.93 -9.15 8.07
C GLY A 157 -17.65 -9.45 7.27
N LEU A 158 -16.74 -10.19 7.89
CA LEU A 158 -15.42 -10.49 7.34
C LEU A 158 -15.46 -11.32 6.05
N GLU A 159 -16.33 -12.33 5.99
CA GLU A 159 -16.46 -13.18 4.80
C GLU A 159 -16.92 -12.38 3.58
N GLY A 160 -17.91 -11.49 3.77
CA GLY A 160 -18.39 -10.61 2.71
C GLY A 160 -17.31 -9.64 2.22
N LEU A 161 -16.47 -9.16 3.13
CA LEU A 161 -15.35 -8.26 2.80
C LEU A 161 -14.30 -8.99 1.96
N VAL A 162 -13.86 -10.18 2.39
CA VAL A 162 -12.89 -10.98 1.64
C VAL A 162 -13.45 -11.36 0.27
N LYS A 163 -14.68 -11.88 0.23
CA LYS A 163 -15.32 -12.22 -1.04
C LYS A 163 -15.39 -11.02 -1.98
N GLY A 164 -15.77 -9.85 -1.48
CA GLY A 164 -15.82 -8.63 -2.28
C GLY A 164 -14.48 -8.23 -2.87
N LEU A 165 -13.38 -8.36 -2.11
CA LEU A 165 -12.02 -8.10 -2.59
C LEU A 165 -11.61 -9.13 -3.66
N GLN A 166 -11.93 -10.40 -3.45
CA GLN A 166 -11.66 -11.47 -4.42
C GLN A 166 -12.44 -11.29 -5.71
N ASP A 167 -13.71 -10.93 -5.63
CA ASP A 167 -14.57 -10.64 -6.79
C ASP A 167 -14.04 -9.45 -7.62
N ARG A 168 -13.22 -8.59 -7.01
CA ARG A 168 -12.48 -7.51 -7.69
C ARG A 168 -11.12 -7.94 -8.22
N GLY A 169 -10.69 -9.18 -7.99
CA GLY A 169 -9.44 -9.74 -8.52
C GLY A 169 -8.26 -9.73 -7.55
N PHE A 170 -8.46 -9.38 -6.27
CA PHE A 170 -7.40 -9.53 -5.27
C PHE A 170 -7.30 -10.98 -4.80
N GLY A 171 -6.23 -11.70 -5.19
CA GLY A 171 -6.04 -13.12 -4.86
C GLY A 171 -5.60 -13.37 -3.42
N ALA A 172 -4.90 -12.41 -2.80
CA ALA A 172 -4.40 -12.50 -1.44
C ALA A 172 -4.41 -11.13 -0.75
N GLY A 173 -4.56 -11.12 0.58
CA GLY A 173 -4.54 -9.89 1.35
C GLY A 173 -4.39 -10.09 2.85
N VAL A 174 -4.02 -9.01 3.51
CA VAL A 174 -3.98 -8.89 4.96
C VAL A 174 -4.77 -7.65 5.36
N ILE A 175 -5.96 -7.84 5.93
CA ILE A 175 -6.83 -6.75 6.39
C ILE A 175 -6.50 -6.48 7.84
N THR A 176 -6.02 -5.27 8.13
CA THR A 176 -5.73 -4.81 9.49
C THR A 176 -6.94 -4.11 10.10
N SER A 177 -6.94 -3.93 11.42
CA SER A 177 -8.08 -3.35 12.17
C SER A 177 -9.40 -4.10 11.93
N ALA A 178 -9.31 -5.43 11.78
CA ALA A 178 -10.46 -6.30 11.49
C ALA A 178 -11.38 -6.51 12.70
N GLU A 179 -10.97 -6.11 13.90
CA GLU A 179 -11.76 -6.21 15.14
C GLU A 179 -13.12 -5.52 15.03
N THR A 180 -13.19 -4.41 14.31
CA THR A 180 -14.45 -3.66 14.11
C THR A 180 -15.50 -4.41 13.30
N LEU A 181 -15.06 -5.31 12.44
CA LEU A 181 -15.90 -6.11 11.53
C LEU A 181 -16.16 -7.51 12.05
N ALA A 182 -15.22 -8.07 12.81
CA ALA A 182 -15.30 -9.43 13.33
C ALA A 182 -16.27 -9.56 14.51
N GLY A 183 -16.66 -8.45 15.15
CA GLY A 183 -17.44 -8.48 16.38
C GLY A 183 -16.70 -9.17 17.54
N VAL A 184 -15.36 -9.28 17.44
CA VAL A 184 -14.51 -9.89 18.48
C VAL A 184 -14.18 -8.88 19.55
N SER A 185 -14.04 -9.37 20.78
CA SER A 185 -13.66 -8.55 21.94
C SER A 185 -12.15 -8.31 22.04
N ALA A 186 -11.38 -8.75 21.05
CA ALA A 186 -9.94 -8.55 21.00
C ALA A 186 -9.56 -7.08 20.81
N ALA A 187 -8.45 -6.65 21.42
CA ALA A 187 -7.96 -5.29 21.27
C ALA A 187 -7.47 -5.01 19.83
N LYS A 188 -6.99 -6.04 19.13
CA LYS A 188 -6.53 -6.00 17.75
C LYS A 188 -6.88 -7.29 17.01
N ALA A 189 -7.28 -7.18 15.75
CA ALA A 189 -7.47 -8.34 14.89
C ALA A 189 -6.95 -8.07 13.47
N ILE A 190 -6.40 -9.11 12.86
CA ILE A 190 -5.90 -9.10 11.48
C ILE A 190 -6.54 -10.30 10.77
N LEU A 191 -7.09 -10.06 9.59
CA LEU A 191 -7.62 -11.11 8.73
C LEU A 191 -6.70 -11.30 7.52
N ALA A 192 -6.07 -12.47 7.43
CA ALA A 192 -5.32 -12.86 6.24
C ALA A 192 -6.20 -13.75 5.34
N PHE A 193 -6.06 -13.61 4.02
CA PHE A 193 -6.72 -14.47 3.04
C PHE A 193 -5.82 -14.73 1.83
N GLU A 194 -5.95 -15.94 1.25
CA GLU A 194 -5.32 -16.36 0.00
C GLU A 194 -6.20 -17.42 -0.66
N GLY A 195 -6.72 -17.14 -1.86
CA GLY A 195 -7.72 -17.99 -2.50
C GLY A 195 -8.89 -18.28 -1.53
N SER A 196 -9.25 -19.54 -1.35
CA SER A 196 -10.34 -19.94 -0.44
C SER A 196 -9.95 -20.00 1.04
N GLN A 197 -8.67 -19.79 1.37
CA GLN A 197 -8.18 -19.86 2.75
C GLN A 197 -8.32 -18.51 3.43
N GLN A 198 -8.77 -18.52 4.69
CA GLN A 198 -8.89 -17.34 5.52
C GLN A 198 -8.41 -17.66 6.93
N ARG A 199 -7.74 -16.72 7.57
CA ARG A 199 -7.27 -16.84 8.95
C ARG A 199 -7.42 -15.53 9.69
N LEU A 200 -8.24 -15.53 10.73
CA LEU A 200 -8.32 -14.44 11.70
C LEU A 200 -7.21 -14.65 12.77
N ILE A 201 -6.46 -13.60 13.04
CA ILE A 201 -5.42 -13.56 14.07
C ILE A 201 -5.82 -12.45 15.04
N GLU A 202 -6.07 -12.84 16.28
CA GLU A 202 -6.46 -11.95 17.37
C GLU A 202 -5.26 -11.73 18.30
N HIS A 203 -5.15 -10.51 18.82
CA HIS A 203 -4.12 -10.12 19.75
C HIS A 203 -4.73 -9.29 20.87
N GLU A 204 -4.43 -9.66 22.13
CA GLU A 204 -4.84 -8.95 23.34
C GLU A 204 -4.03 -7.67 23.56
#